data_7861fc1577551e48a689b82c1952e374
#
_entry.id   7861fc1577551e48a689b82c1952e374
#
_cell.length_a   1.000
_cell.length_b   1.000
_cell.length_c   1.000
_cell.angle_alpha   90.00
_cell.angle_beta   90.00
_cell.angle_gamma   90.00
#
_symmetry.space_group_name_H-M   'P 1'
#
loop_
_entity.id
_entity.type
_entity.pdbx_description
1 polymer ?
#
loop_
_entity_poly.entity_id
_entity_poly.type
_entity_poly.pdbx_seq_one_letter_code
_entity_poly.pdbx_strand_id
1 'polypeptide(L)'
;MQNSPANRVPSHGTDLFGARYAIDFIAVDRQGRSAASRSWRSALTTKPPELFFGYGLGVLAPRAGTVRVAHDGEADHAARRSPLSLLRYALGQPARIRQGPAAIAGNHVILEEPQSGCFIAVVHLRQGSIRVRSGETVSAGQLIGECGNSGNSTQPHIHLQVMDGLQLHRVQGVPIVFREFRERLPAEVETTVRCGLPFNDSVVSPERTDRFPADETVAPDWPR
;
A
#
# COMPACT_ATOMS: atom_id res chain seq x y z
N MET A 1 1.92 -5.93 -8.20
CA MET A 1 0.69 -6.01 -7.37
C MET A 1 0.70 -7.30 -6.57
N GLN A 2 0.15 -7.29 -5.34
CA GLN A 2 -0.03 -8.50 -4.52
C GLN A 2 -1.38 -8.43 -3.78
N ASN A 3 -1.84 -9.60 -3.34
CA ASN A 3 -3.10 -9.72 -2.60
C ASN A 3 -4.29 -9.04 -3.30
N SER A 4 -4.38 -9.18 -4.63
CA SER A 4 -5.47 -8.56 -5.39
C SER A 4 -6.79 -9.32 -5.23
N PRO A 5 -7.91 -8.60 -5.03
CA PRO A 5 -9.24 -9.20 -5.08
C PRO A 5 -9.62 -9.81 -6.43
N ALA A 6 -8.93 -9.44 -7.53
CA ALA A 6 -9.11 -10.07 -8.83
C ALA A 6 -8.73 -11.57 -8.82
N ASN A 7 -7.83 -11.98 -7.93
CA ASN A 7 -7.36 -13.37 -7.85
C ASN A 7 -8.10 -14.19 -6.80
N ARG A 8 -8.49 -13.58 -5.69
CA ARG A 8 -9.29 -14.25 -4.64
C ARG A 8 -9.95 -13.24 -3.71
N VAL A 9 -11.05 -13.62 -3.10
CA VAL A 9 -11.75 -12.90 -2.03
C VAL A 9 -12.03 -13.89 -0.88
N PRO A 10 -11.68 -13.56 0.38
CA PRO A 10 -10.96 -12.37 0.85
C PRO A 10 -9.51 -12.31 0.34
N SER A 11 -9.06 -11.14 -0.11
CA SER A 11 -7.76 -10.95 -0.76
C SER A 11 -6.58 -11.30 0.16
N HIS A 12 -6.69 -10.90 1.43
CA HIS A 12 -5.70 -11.18 2.48
C HIS A 12 -6.02 -12.43 3.33
N GLY A 13 -7.00 -13.26 2.89
CA GLY A 13 -7.43 -14.46 3.62
C GLY A 13 -8.24 -14.16 4.88
N THR A 14 -8.68 -12.92 5.09
CA THR A 14 -9.48 -12.50 6.25
C THR A 14 -10.41 -11.35 5.88
N ASP A 15 -11.53 -11.26 6.60
CA ASP A 15 -12.48 -10.14 6.54
C ASP A 15 -12.24 -9.12 7.68
N LEU A 16 -11.30 -9.41 8.59
CA LEU A 16 -11.03 -8.55 9.74
C LEU A 16 -10.62 -7.14 9.30
N PHE A 17 -11.12 -6.14 10.05
CA PHE A 17 -10.80 -4.72 9.84
C PHE A 17 -11.15 -4.19 8.45
N GLY A 18 -12.08 -4.85 7.73
CA GLY A 18 -12.49 -4.44 6.39
C GLY A 18 -11.52 -4.85 5.27
N ALA A 19 -10.59 -5.78 5.52
CA ALA A 19 -9.55 -6.17 4.55
C ALA A 19 -10.04 -7.10 3.42
N ARG A 20 -11.34 -7.40 3.33
CA ARG A 20 -11.92 -8.35 2.34
C ARG A 20 -11.48 -8.08 0.91
N TYR A 21 -11.45 -6.80 0.50
CA TYR A 21 -11.13 -6.35 -0.86
C TYR A 21 -9.88 -5.46 -0.90
N ALA A 22 -9.02 -5.57 0.10
CA ALA A 22 -7.77 -4.84 0.15
C ALA A 22 -6.79 -5.28 -0.95
N ILE A 23 -5.85 -4.41 -1.30
CA ILE A 23 -4.85 -4.65 -2.34
C ILE A 23 -3.52 -4.01 -1.95
N ASP A 24 -2.41 -4.67 -2.30
CA ASP A 24 -1.06 -4.22 -1.97
C ASP A 24 -0.30 -3.74 -3.21
N PHE A 25 0.21 -2.50 -3.14
CA PHE A 25 1.04 -1.88 -4.17
C PHE A 25 2.51 -1.89 -3.76
N ILE A 26 3.32 -2.63 -4.50
CA ILE A 26 4.77 -2.72 -4.28
C ILE A 26 5.47 -2.03 -5.44
N ALA A 27 6.33 -1.04 -5.15
CA ALA A 27 7.14 -0.43 -6.19
C ALA A 27 8.21 -1.41 -6.69
N VAL A 28 8.38 -1.44 -8.02
CA VAL A 28 9.33 -2.33 -8.68
C VAL A 28 10.10 -1.58 -9.76
N ASP A 29 11.32 -2.05 -10.05
CA ASP A 29 12.09 -1.56 -11.18
C ASP A 29 11.58 -2.12 -12.53
N ARG A 30 12.24 -1.75 -13.64
CA ARG A 30 11.89 -2.23 -14.99
C ARG A 30 11.95 -3.75 -15.13
N GLN A 31 12.73 -4.43 -14.30
CA GLN A 31 12.87 -5.89 -14.25
C GLN A 31 11.87 -6.57 -13.28
N GLY A 32 10.95 -5.81 -12.67
CA GLY A 32 9.97 -6.32 -11.71
C GLY A 32 10.54 -6.64 -10.32
N ARG A 33 11.72 -6.12 -9.97
CA ARG A 33 12.35 -6.34 -8.67
C ARG A 33 11.92 -5.24 -7.70
N SER A 34 11.62 -5.59 -6.45
CA SER A 34 11.26 -4.63 -5.40
C SER A 34 12.47 -4.06 -4.65
N ALA A 35 13.69 -4.59 -4.87
CA ALA A 35 14.93 -4.13 -4.23
C ALA A 35 16.14 -4.33 -5.13
N ALA A 36 17.15 -3.47 -4.99
CA ALA A 36 18.33 -3.42 -5.87
C ALA A 36 19.25 -4.66 -5.74
N SER A 37 19.28 -5.34 -4.60
CA SER A 37 20.23 -6.44 -4.34
C SER A 37 19.54 -7.80 -4.17
N ARG A 38 20.01 -8.78 -4.93
CA ARG A 38 19.78 -10.23 -4.73
C ARG A 38 21.04 -10.89 -4.16
N SER A 39 21.41 -10.62 -2.90
CA SER A 39 22.47 -11.40 -2.26
C SER A 39 21.87 -12.72 -1.74
N TRP A 40 22.59 -13.85 -1.91
CA TRP A 40 22.19 -15.14 -1.32
C TRP A 40 22.10 -15.08 0.22
N ARG A 41 22.92 -14.24 0.87
CA ARG A 41 22.85 -13.96 2.32
C ARG A 41 21.52 -13.31 2.71
N SER A 42 20.84 -12.63 1.78
CA SER A 42 19.55 -11.98 2.03
C SER A 42 18.39 -12.98 2.14
N ALA A 43 18.58 -14.24 1.78
CA ALA A 43 17.58 -15.29 1.99
C ALA A 43 17.49 -15.73 3.47
N LEU A 44 18.49 -15.38 4.30
CA LEU A 44 18.56 -15.79 5.69
C LEU A 44 18.40 -14.64 6.70
N THR A 45 18.43 -13.37 6.25
CA THR A 45 18.40 -12.19 7.12
C THR A 45 17.28 -11.23 6.76
N THR A 46 16.88 -10.38 7.72
CA THR A 46 16.04 -9.20 7.46
C THR A 46 16.86 -8.15 6.71
N LYS A 47 16.18 -7.32 5.92
CA LYS A 47 16.80 -6.23 5.16
C LYS A 47 16.33 -4.87 5.65
N PRO A 48 17.21 -3.87 5.73
CA PRO A 48 16.81 -2.48 5.93
C PRO A 48 15.76 -2.07 4.88
N PRO A 49 14.68 -1.36 5.26
CA PRO A 49 13.62 -0.98 4.34
C PRO A 49 14.12 -0.04 3.23
N GLU A 50 15.19 0.73 3.47
CA GLU A 50 15.83 1.67 2.54
C GLU A 50 16.40 0.97 1.28
N LEU A 51 16.60 -0.33 1.31
CA LEU A 51 17.03 -1.11 0.13
C LEU A 51 15.91 -1.39 -0.85
N PHE A 52 14.67 -1.07 -0.50
CA PHE A 52 13.50 -1.30 -1.33
C PHE A 52 13.11 -0.03 -2.08
N PHE A 53 12.80 -0.18 -3.36
CA PHE A 53 12.46 0.96 -4.22
C PHE A 53 11.20 1.72 -3.76
N GLY A 54 10.30 1.06 -3.03
CA GLY A 54 9.09 1.67 -2.51
C GLY A 54 9.32 2.57 -1.30
N TYR A 55 10.37 2.33 -0.52
CA TYR A 55 10.59 3.05 0.73
C TYR A 55 10.88 4.54 0.49
N GLY A 56 10.10 5.40 1.14
CA GLY A 56 10.22 6.86 1.00
C GLY A 56 9.57 7.44 -0.27
N LEU A 57 8.98 6.61 -1.15
CA LEU A 57 8.22 7.15 -2.28
C LEU A 57 6.98 7.88 -1.80
N GLY A 58 6.69 9.03 -2.42
CA GLY A 58 5.51 9.82 -2.14
C GLY A 58 4.22 9.04 -2.40
N VAL A 59 3.29 9.11 -1.46
CA VAL A 59 1.97 8.47 -1.52
C VAL A 59 0.91 9.54 -1.66
N LEU A 60 0.11 9.42 -2.70
CA LEU A 60 -0.91 10.40 -3.07
C LEU A 60 -2.29 9.95 -2.60
N ALA A 61 -3.15 10.90 -2.26
CA ALA A 61 -4.54 10.64 -1.95
C ALA A 61 -5.26 10.01 -3.17
N PRO A 62 -5.85 8.82 -3.04
CA PRO A 62 -6.48 8.13 -4.17
C PRO A 62 -7.78 8.81 -4.65
N ARG A 63 -8.38 9.61 -3.78
CA ARG A 63 -9.61 10.38 -4.03
C ARG A 63 -9.58 11.67 -3.22
N ALA A 64 -10.34 12.69 -3.65
CA ALA A 64 -10.63 13.83 -2.81
C ALA A 64 -11.49 13.38 -1.62
N GLY A 65 -11.28 13.98 -0.45
CA GLY A 65 -12.02 13.61 0.74
C GLY A 65 -11.56 14.35 1.99
N THR A 66 -12.18 14.02 3.12
CA THR A 66 -11.79 14.55 4.43
C THR A 66 -10.96 13.51 5.17
N VAL A 67 -9.80 13.91 5.68
CA VAL A 67 -8.97 13.08 6.56
C VAL A 67 -9.70 12.83 7.87
N ARG A 68 -10.05 11.58 8.13
CA ARG A 68 -10.71 11.19 9.39
C ARG A 68 -9.72 10.68 10.41
N VAL A 69 -8.66 10.02 9.94
CA VAL A 69 -7.55 9.53 10.77
C VAL A 69 -6.23 9.87 10.09
N ALA A 70 -5.30 10.40 10.85
CA ALA A 70 -3.89 10.54 10.49
C ALA A 70 -3.08 10.03 11.70
N HIS A 71 -2.62 8.78 11.65
CA HIS A 71 -1.85 8.13 12.71
C HIS A 71 -0.41 7.97 12.27
N ASP A 72 0.49 8.62 13.01
CA ASP A 72 1.94 8.59 12.76
C ASP A 72 2.69 8.33 14.09
N GLY A 73 3.88 7.77 13.99
CA GLY A 73 4.73 7.49 15.15
C GLY A 73 5.15 6.03 15.28
N GLU A 74 4.53 5.11 14.55
CA GLU A 74 4.94 3.71 14.52
C GLU A 74 6.26 3.56 13.74
N ALA A 75 7.24 2.89 14.37
CA ALA A 75 8.55 2.71 13.77
C ALA A 75 8.51 1.80 12.52
N ASP A 76 9.26 2.18 11.49
CA ASP A 76 9.56 1.28 10.39
C ASP A 76 10.49 0.16 10.85
N HIS A 77 10.24 -1.05 10.42
CA HIS A 77 11.05 -2.21 10.79
C HIS A 77 11.72 -2.84 9.57
N ALA A 78 12.74 -3.67 9.82
CA ALA A 78 13.43 -4.40 8.76
C ALA A 78 12.48 -5.34 8.00
N ALA A 79 12.60 -5.38 6.68
CA ALA A 79 11.81 -6.22 5.80
C ALA A 79 12.11 -7.72 6.03
N ARG A 80 11.05 -8.54 6.02
CA ARG A 80 11.07 -9.97 6.35
C ARG A 80 10.74 -10.80 5.12
N ARG A 81 11.77 -11.19 4.36
CA ARG A 81 11.60 -12.00 3.14
C ARG A 81 12.17 -13.41 3.25
N SER A 82 12.87 -13.74 4.33
CA SER A 82 13.36 -15.11 4.56
C SER A 82 12.25 -16.01 5.10
N PRO A 83 12.22 -17.32 4.73
CA PRO A 83 11.23 -18.26 5.26
C PRO A 83 11.18 -18.28 6.79
N LEU A 84 12.36 -18.22 7.44
CA LEU A 84 12.45 -18.20 8.90
C LEU A 84 11.87 -16.91 9.52
N SER A 85 12.11 -15.76 8.88
CA SER A 85 11.55 -14.48 9.34
C SER A 85 10.04 -14.42 9.12
N LEU A 86 9.52 -15.00 8.03
CA LEU A 86 8.10 -15.12 7.76
C LEU A 86 7.40 -16.06 8.74
N LEU A 87 8.03 -17.18 9.11
CA LEU A 87 7.49 -18.08 10.13
C LEU A 87 7.37 -17.37 11.50
N ARG A 88 8.43 -16.69 11.96
CA ARG A 88 8.35 -15.89 13.19
C ARG A 88 7.32 -14.79 13.12
N TYR A 89 7.18 -14.16 11.97
CA TYR A 89 6.16 -13.16 11.71
C TYR A 89 4.75 -13.75 11.81
N ALA A 90 4.48 -14.91 11.22
CA ALA A 90 3.20 -15.60 11.29
C ALA A 90 2.83 -15.99 12.74
N LEU A 91 3.80 -16.50 13.50
CA LEU A 91 3.61 -16.84 14.93
C LEU A 91 3.30 -15.61 15.81
N GLY A 92 3.74 -14.41 15.41
CA GLY A 92 3.48 -13.15 16.11
C GLY A 92 2.13 -12.50 15.76
N GLN A 93 1.40 -13.00 14.76
CA GLN A 93 0.14 -12.40 14.30
C GLN A 93 -0.94 -12.30 15.41
N PRO A 94 -1.22 -13.34 16.22
CA PRO A 94 -2.26 -13.25 17.26
C PRO A 94 -1.96 -12.19 18.33
N ALA A 95 -0.67 -11.93 18.62
CA ALA A 95 -0.26 -10.90 19.56
C ALA A 95 -0.51 -9.49 18.98
N ARG A 96 -0.18 -9.26 17.70
CA ARG A 96 -0.45 -7.99 17.03
C ARG A 96 -1.93 -7.67 16.89
N ILE A 97 -2.76 -8.67 16.57
CA ILE A 97 -4.22 -8.52 16.53
C ILE A 97 -4.73 -8.06 17.89
N ARG A 98 -4.21 -8.61 19.00
CA ARG A 98 -4.58 -8.21 20.36
C ARG A 98 -4.11 -6.80 20.76
N GLN A 99 -3.01 -6.30 20.16
CA GLN A 99 -2.54 -4.94 20.37
C GLN A 99 -3.39 -3.89 19.65
N GLY A 100 -4.30 -4.32 18.80
CA GLY A 100 -5.27 -3.48 18.14
C GLY A 100 -4.92 -3.08 16.72
N PRO A 101 -5.82 -2.36 16.05
CA PRO A 101 -5.70 -2.04 14.62
C PRO A 101 -4.47 -1.20 14.26
N ALA A 102 -4.04 -0.28 15.13
CA ALA A 102 -2.86 0.55 14.88
C ALA A 102 -1.57 -0.28 14.79
N ALA A 103 -1.42 -1.33 15.62
CA ALA A 103 -0.27 -2.24 15.55
C ALA A 103 -0.22 -3.06 14.24
N ILE A 104 -1.38 -3.25 13.60
CA ILE A 104 -1.48 -3.91 12.29
C ILE A 104 -1.27 -2.90 11.17
N ALA A 105 -2.00 -1.79 11.19
CA ALA A 105 -1.94 -0.77 10.15
C ALA A 105 -0.60 0.00 10.14
N GLY A 106 0.08 0.12 11.29
CA GLY A 106 1.21 1.04 11.40
C GLY A 106 0.76 2.49 11.17
N ASN A 107 1.63 3.29 10.57
CA ASN A 107 1.27 4.65 10.19
C ASN A 107 0.30 4.62 9.02
N HIS A 108 -0.79 5.38 9.14
CA HIS A 108 -1.87 5.32 8.15
C HIS A 108 -2.67 6.61 8.09
N VAL A 109 -3.30 6.81 6.94
CA VAL A 109 -4.30 7.86 6.71
C VAL A 109 -5.60 7.20 6.30
N ILE A 110 -6.72 7.62 6.89
CA ILE A 110 -8.07 7.23 6.48
C ILE A 110 -8.81 8.46 5.99
N LEU A 111 -9.26 8.41 4.74
CA LEU A 111 -10.04 9.46 4.09
C LEU A 111 -11.51 9.04 4.04
N GLU A 112 -12.42 9.96 4.31
CA GLU A 112 -13.84 9.79 3.98
C GLU A 112 -14.11 10.42 2.64
N GLU A 113 -14.61 9.62 1.70
CA GLU A 113 -14.98 10.08 0.37
C GLU A 113 -16.43 10.60 0.42
N PRO A 114 -16.67 11.89 0.10
CA PRO A 114 -17.95 12.54 0.41
C PRO A 114 -19.12 12.06 -0.46
N GLN A 115 -18.88 11.51 -1.66
CA GLN A 115 -19.96 11.07 -2.56
C GLN A 115 -20.54 9.72 -2.15
N SER A 116 -19.70 8.79 -1.74
CA SER A 116 -20.11 7.44 -1.34
C SER A 116 -20.29 7.29 0.18
N GLY A 117 -19.68 8.18 0.97
CA GLY A 117 -19.59 8.02 2.42
C GLY A 117 -18.64 6.89 2.85
N CYS A 118 -17.89 6.30 1.91
CA CYS A 118 -16.93 5.25 2.21
C CYS A 118 -15.63 5.80 2.76
N PHE A 119 -14.89 4.95 3.46
CA PHE A 119 -13.62 5.28 4.08
C PHE A 119 -12.47 4.55 3.36
N ILE A 120 -11.49 5.31 2.90
CA ILE A 120 -10.33 4.79 2.17
C ILE A 120 -9.14 4.81 3.11
N ALA A 121 -8.61 3.64 3.47
CA ALA A 121 -7.42 3.51 4.30
C ALA A 121 -6.18 3.29 3.43
N VAL A 122 -5.16 4.11 3.67
CA VAL A 122 -3.81 4.02 3.08
C VAL A 122 -2.84 3.72 4.22
N VAL A 123 -2.21 2.57 4.18
CA VAL A 123 -1.62 1.91 5.33
C VAL A 123 -0.13 1.59 5.09
N HIS A 124 0.64 1.39 6.17
CA HIS A 124 2.09 1.13 6.19
C HIS A 124 2.94 2.32 5.72
N LEU A 125 2.48 3.53 6.02
CA LEU A 125 3.24 4.74 5.75
C LEU A 125 4.51 4.80 6.60
N ARG A 126 5.51 5.55 6.12
CA ARG A 126 6.79 5.77 6.79
C ARG A 126 6.60 6.62 8.04
N GLN A 127 7.31 6.29 9.11
CA GLN A 127 7.33 7.07 10.35
C GLN A 127 7.74 8.52 10.07
N GLY A 128 6.97 9.48 10.62
CA GLY A 128 7.24 10.92 10.52
C GLY A 128 6.97 11.51 9.14
N SER A 129 6.32 10.77 8.22
CA SER A 129 6.12 11.23 6.83
C SER A 129 4.73 11.76 6.54
N ILE A 130 3.76 11.57 7.41
CA ILE A 130 2.37 11.98 7.17
C ILE A 130 2.28 13.51 7.10
N ARG A 131 1.70 14.03 6.02
CA ARG A 131 1.65 15.46 5.68
C ARG A 131 0.26 16.09 5.84
N VAL A 132 -0.68 15.32 6.35
CA VAL A 132 -2.08 15.75 6.52
C VAL A 132 -2.54 15.51 7.95
N ARG A 133 -3.61 16.20 8.36
CA ARG A 133 -4.15 16.12 9.72
C ARG A 133 -5.62 15.74 9.70
N SER A 134 -6.09 15.10 10.76
CA SER A 134 -7.51 14.82 10.94
C SER A 134 -8.35 16.10 10.84
N GLY A 135 -9.44 16.04 10.06
CA GLY A 135 -10.31 17.17 9.73
C GLY A 135 -9.89 17.94 8.47
N GLU A 136 -8.69 17.72 7.92
CA GLU A 136 -8.22 18.39 6.70
C GLU A 136 -8.93 17.80 5.47
N THR A 137 -9.27 18.66 4.50
CA THR A 137 -9.75 18.22 3.19
C THR A 137 -8.59 18.11 2.23
N VAL A 138 -8.50 17.00 1.52
CA VAL A 138 -7.46 16.72 0.51
C VAL A 138 -8.07 16.56 -0.87
N SER A 139 -7.31 16.96 -1.88
CA SER A 139 -7.63 16.69 -3.28
C SER A 139 -7.10 15.32 -3.71
N ALA A 140 -7.73 14.71 -4.72
CA ALA A 140 -7.15 13.54 -5.37
C ALA A 140 -5.77 13.89 -5.95
N GLY A 141 -4.77 13.03 -5.73
CA GLY A 141 -3.40 13.28 -6.14
C GLY A 141 -2.58 14.17 -5.18
N GLN A 142 -3.16 14.69 -4.10
CA GLN A 142 -2.40 15.41 -3.08
C GLN A 142 -1.47 14.46 -2.32
N LEU A 143 -0.21 14.88 -2.08
CA LEU A 143 0.75 14.12 -1.29
C LEU A 143 0.28 14.02 0.17
N ILE A 144 0.09 12.81 0.67
CA ILE A 144 -0.40 12.53 2.03
C ILE A 144 0.65 11.93 2.95
N GLY A 145 1.72 11.37 2.42
CA GLY A 145 2.81 10.75 3.18
C GLY A 145 3.78 10.02 2.26
N GLU A 146 4.61 9.16 2.83
CA GLU A 146 5.59 8.35 2.10
C GLU A 146 5.37 6.86 2.40
N CYS A 147 5.69 6.01 1.43
CA CYS A 147 5.64 4.56 1.61
C CYS A 147 6.69 4.12 2.64
N GLY A 148 6.26 3.34 3.62
CA GLY A 148 7.10 2.84 4.69
C GLY A 148 7.03 1.32 4.85
N ASN A 149 7.42 0.85 6.02
CA ASN A 149 7.37 -0.55 6.45
C ASN A 149 6.95 -0.67 7.92
N SER A 150 6.00 0.14 8.34
CA SER A 150 5.46 0.16 9.70
C SER A 150 4.34 -0.87 9.88
N GLY A 151 4.02 -1.22 11.12
CA GLY A 151 2.92 -2.13 11.44
C GLY A 151 3.16 -3.57 10.98
N ASN A 152 2.14 -4.20 10.41
CA ASN A 152 2.17 -5.61 10.02
C ASN A 152 2.58 -5.79 8.55
N SER A 153 3.69 -5.21 8.15
CA SER A 153 4.26 -5.29 6.81
C SER A 153 5.41 -6.30 6.71
N THR A 154 5.62 -6.92 5.56
CA THR A 154 6.77 -7.80 5.30
C THR A 154 7.87 -7.13 4.49
N GLN A 155 7.53 -6.14 3.69
CA GLN A 155 8.43 -5.28 2.91
C GLN A 155 7.72 -3.96 2.61
N PRO A 156 8.45 -2.88 2.27
CA PRO A 156 7.83 -1.62 1.89
C PRO A 156 6.80 -1.76 0.78
N HIS A 157 5.56 -1.39 1.09
CA HIS A 157 4.41 -1.40 0.19
C HIS A 157 3.30 -0.52 0.74
N ILE A 158 2.34 -0.19 -0.08
CA ILE A 158 1.10 0.47 0.33
C ILE A 158 -0.04 -0.54 0.27
N HIS A 159 -0.64 -0.76 1.43
CA HIS A 159 -1.90 -1.47 1.54
C HIS A 159 -3.05 -0.47 1.41
N LEU A 160 -3.95 -0.72 0.48
CA LEU A 160 -5.13 0.09 0.20
C LEU A 160 -6.38 -0.73 0.42
N GLN A 161 -7.34 -0.19 1.19
CA GLN A 161 -8.67 -0.77 1.35
C GLN A 161 -9.75 0.30 1.44
N VAL A 162 -10.97 -0.08 1.09
CA VAL A 162 -12.16 0.76 1.25
C VAL A 162 -13.12 0.06 2.21
N MET A 163 -13.71 0.83 3.12
CA MET A 163 -14.56 0.35 4.20
C MET A 163 -15.84 1.16 4.28
N ASP A 164 -16.88 0.57 4.86
CA ASP A 164 -18.18 1.21 5.10
C ASP A 164 -18.24 2.04 6.39
N GLY A 165 -17.15 2.11 7.17
CA GLY A 165 -17.10 2.84 8.43
C GLY A 165 -15.71 2.94 9.04
N LEU A 166 -15.64 3.52 10.26
CA LEU A 166 -14.39 3.71 11.02
C LEU A 166 -14.24 2.75 12.21
N GLN A 167 -15.31 2.08 12.62
CA GLN A 167 -15.27 1.15 13.75
C GLN A 167 -14.66 -0.18 13.31
N LEU A 168 -13.32 -0.27 13.28
CA LEU A 168 -12.54 -1.34 12.65
C LEU A 168 -12.92 -2.78 13.07
N HIS A 169 -13.59 -2.96 14.21
CA HIS A 169 -14.11 -4.27 14.63
C HIS A 169 -15.51 -4.61 14.07
N ARG A 170 -16.15 -3.67 13.37
CA ARG A 170 -17.50 -3.83 12.79
C ARG A 170 -17.57 -3.51 11.31
N VAL A 171 -16.54 -2.87 10.75
CA VAL A 171 -16.52 -2.45 9.35
C VAL A 171 -16.45 -3.64 8.40
N GLN A 172 -17.07 -3.47 7.26
CA GLN A 172 -16.95 -4.36 6.10
C GLN A 172 -16.11 -3.73 5.02
N GLY A 173 -15.35 -4.56 4.32
CA GLY A 173 -14.64 -4.14 3.13
C GLY A 173 -15.63 -3.87 1.99
N VAL A 174 -15.44 -2.75 1.30
CA VAL A 174 -16.22 -2.36 0.12
C VAL A 174 -15.43 -2.72 -1.14
N PRO A 175 -16.06 -3.37 -2.14
CA PRO A 175 -15.40 -3.65 -3.41
C PRO A 175 -14.93 -2.36 -4.10
N ILE A 176 -13.73 -2.42 -4.71
CA ILE A 176 -13.11 -1.31 -5.41
C ILE A 176 -12.78 -1.69 -6.84
N VAL A 177 -12.67 -0.70 -7.71
CA VAL A 177 -12.07 -0.82 -9.04
C VAL A 177 -11.21 0.40 -9.32
N PHE A 178 -10.19 0.21 -10.13
CA PHE A 178 -9.34 1.29 -10.65
C PHE A 178 -9.74 1.62 -12.08
N ARG A 179 -9.49 2.87 -12.48
CA ARG A 179 -9.77 3.35 -13.83
C ARG A 179 -8.50 3.85 -14.49
N GLU A 180 -8.46 3.71 -15.84
CA GLU A 180 -7.42 4.33 -16.67
C GLU A 180 -6.00 3.99 -16.22
N PHE A 181 -5.67 2.70 -16.19
CA PHE A 181 -4.32 2.23 -15.88
C PHE A 181 -3.80 1.27 -16.93
N ARG A 182 -2.48 1.20 -17.05
CA ARG A 182 -1.81 0.20 -17.87
C ARG A 182 -1.36 -0.95 -16.98
N GLU A 183 -1.56 -2.16 -17.45
CA GLU A 183 -1.20 -3.39 -16.77
C GLU A 183 -0.34 -4.27 -17.66
N ARG A 184 0.71 -4.82 -17.09
CA ARG A 184 1.56 -5.82 -17.74
C ARG A 184 1.69 -7.02 -16.81
N LEU A 185 1.14 -8.15 -17.23
CA LEU A 185 1.33 -9.45 -16.60
C LEU A 185 2.72 -10.03 -16.93
N PRO A 186 3.24 -10.97 -16.13
CA PRO A 186 4.51 -11.64 -16.44
C PRO A 186 4.50 -12.25 -17.83
N ALA A 187 5.52 -11.96 -18.63
CA ALA A 187 5.69 -12.42 -20.03
C ALA A 187 4.60 -11.95 -21.02
N GLU A 188 3.76 -10.99 -20.65
CA GLU A 188 2.73 -10.42 -21.53
C GLU A 188 3.06 -9.00 -21.97
N VAL A 189 2.37 -8.56 -23.02
CA VAL A 189 2.42 -7.17 -23.52
C VAL A 189 1.59 -6.29 -22.58
N GLU A 190 2.04 -5.05 -22.39
CA GLU A 190 1.30 -4.06 -21.60
C GLU A 190 -0.04 -3.72 -22.28
N THR A 191 -1.12 -3.73 -21.51
CA THR A 191 -2.47 -3.42 -21.97
C THR A 191 -3.08 -2.27 -21.16
N THR A 192 -3.94 -1.46 -21.78
CA THR A 192 -4.72 -0.44 -21.06
C THR A 192 -6.01 -1.05 -20.51
N VAL A 193 -6.24 -0.85 -19.21
CA VAL A 193 -7.45 -1.26 -18.52
C VAL A 193 -8.27 -0.02 -18.21
N ARG A 194 -9.46 0.10 -18.81
CA ARG A 194 -10.35 1.25 -18.57
C ARG A 194 -11.00 1.23 -17.19
N CYS A 195 -11.38 0.05 -16.72
CA CYS A 195 -12.00 -0.14 -15.41
C CYS A 195 -11.82 -1.60 -14.98
N GLY A 196 -11.22 -1.82 -13.82
CA GLY A 196 -10.98 -3.18 -13.32
C GLY A 196 -10.08 -3.22 -12.10
N LEU A 197 -9.71 -4.43 -11.73
CA LEU A 197 -8.73 -4.73 -10.68
C LEU A 197 -7.48 -5.31 -11.32
N PRO A 198 -6.29 -4.81 -10.99
CA PRO A 198 -5.05 -5.43 -11.44
C PRO A 198 -4.86 -6.81 -10.81
N PHE A 199 -4.26 -7.73 -11.56
CA PHE A 199 -3.95 -9.09 -11.09
C PHE A 199 -2.70 -9.13 -10.21
N ASN A 200 -2.59 -10.20 -9.41
CA ASN A 200 -1.33 -10.48 -8.70
C ASN A 200 -0.17 -10.62 -9.67
N ASP A 201 1.01 -10.19 -9.22
CA ASP A 201 2.25 -10.21 -9.96
C ASP A 201 2.28 -9.32 -11.22
N SER A 202 1.19 -8.60 -11.52
CA SER A 202 1.21 -7.59 -12.58
C SER A 202 2.00 -6.34 -12.16
N VAL A 203 2.55 -5.65 -13.16
CA VAL A 203 3.11 -4.31 -13.03
C VAL A 203 2.10 -3.33 -13.58
N VAL A 204 1.70 -2.37 -12.75
CA VAL A 204 0.74 -1.33 -13.13
C VAL A 204 1.40 0.03 -13.17
N SER A 205 0.94 0.87 -14.09
CA SER A 205 1.30 2.28 -14.18
C SER A 205 0.07 3.11 -14.55
N PRO A 206 -0.01 4.39 -14.12
CA PRO A 206 -1.08 5.26 -14.56
C PRO A 206 -1.04 5.38 -16.09
N GLU A 207 -2.19 5.45 -16.74
CA GLU A 207 -2.24 5.91 -18.11
C GLU A 207 -1.81 7.38 -18.11
N ARG A 208 -0.88 7.76 -19.00
CA ARG A 208 -0.49 9.16 -19.17
C ARG A 208 -1.69 9.94 -19.70
N THR A 209 -2.49 10.46 -18.80
CA THR A 209 -3.43 11.52 -19.14
C THR A 209 -2.76 12.84 -18.80
N ASP A 210 -2.75 13.79 -19.72
CA ASP A 210 -2.23 15.17 -19.54
C ASP A 210 -2.97 15.96 -18.41
N ARG A 211 -3.78 15.29 -17.63
CA ARG A 211 -4.60 15.85 -16.55
C ARG A 211 -3.91 15.93 -15.19
N PHE A 212 -2.78 15.26 -15.01
CA PHE A 212 -1.92 15.48 -13.85
C PHE A 212 -0.63 16.11 -14.37
N PRO A 213 -0.38 17.41 -14.14
CA PRO A 213 0.92 17.97 -14.41
C PRO A 213 1.92 17.10 -13.67
N ALA A 214 2.87 16.52 -14.41
CA ALA A 214 4.04 15.92 -13.81
C ALA A 214 4.71 17.04 -13.02
N ASP A 215 4.63 17.01 -11.70
CA ASP A 215 5.53 17.78 -10.88
C ASP A 215 6.92 17.18 -11.17
N GLU A 216 7.71 17.90 -11.95
CA GLU A 216 9.04 17.50 -12.43
C GLU A 216 10.03 17.28 -11.27
N THR A 217 9.60 17.43 -10.04
CA THR A 217 10.44 17.39 -8.84
C THR A 217 10.49 16.03 -8.12
N VAL A 218 9.83 15.00 -8.62
CA VAL A 218 9.85 13.66 -7.97
C VAL A 218 10.15 12.53 -8.97
N ALA A 219 11.09 12.73 -9.84
CA ALA A 219 11.81 11.63 -10.46
C ALA A 219 13.07 11.38 -9.60
N PRO A 220 13.14 10.29 -8.80
CA PRO A 220 14.42 9.91 -8.26
C PRO A 220 15.33 9.58 -9.45
N ASP A 221 16.50 10.22 -9.49
CA ASP A 221 17.57 9.92 -10.41
C ASP A 221 18.02 8.48 -10.17
N TRP A 222 17.48 7.55 -10.97
CA TRP A 222 17.87 6.15 -10.91
C TRP A 222 19.24 6.04 -11.56
N PRO A 223 20.29 5.55 -10.87
CA PRO A 223 21.56 5.28 -11.51
C PRO A 223 21.35 4.30 -12.67
N ARG A 224 21.88 4.66 -13.82
CA ARG A 224 21.84 3.92 -15.09
C ARG A 224 22.48 2.54 -14.98
#